data_0ff519bae6ef33cdffacbef0094e0da5
#
_entry.id   0ff519bae6ef33cdffacbef0094e0da5
#
_cell.length_a   1.000
_cell.length_b   1.000
_cell.length_c   1.000
_cell.angle_alpha   90.00
_cell.angle_beta   90.00
_cell.angle_gamma   90.00
#
_symmetry.space_group_name_H-M   'P 1'
#
loop_
_entity.id
_entity.type
_entity.pdbx_description
1 polymer ?
#
loop_
_entity_poly.entity_id
_entity_poly.type
_entity_poly.pdbx_seq_one_letter_code
_entity_poly.pdbx_strand_id
1 'polypeptide(L)'
;MQEVMQYMKIMFASLGCDKNLVDTENMLGILNDKGFEFTDDETQADVIVVNTCCFIGDAKQESINTILEMAQHKEDAVCKALIVTGCLAHRYKDEIIKEIPEVDAFLGTTSYDKIAEVVTSVLEGKGFNVVDDANRLPIVKEKRIITTPGYFEYLKIAEGCDKHCTYCIIPKVRGNFRSYPVEYLVEQAQWSKRAYTCSTGDNSLWNRPLRKEITSNAYT
;
A
#
# COMPACT_ATOMS: atom_id res chain seq x y z
N MET A 1 20.18 16.46 9.44
CA MET A 1 19.24 15.86 8.49
C MET A 1 18.27 14.90 9.17
N GLN A 2 18.70 13.95 10.00
CA GLN A 2 17.78 13.06 10.72
C GLN A 2 16.78 13.79 11.65
N GLU A 3 17.20 14.83 12.35
CA GLU A 3 16.34 15.62 13.26
C GLU A 3 15.20 16.38 12.51
N VAL A 4 15.44 16.84 11.28
CA VAL A 4 14.41 17.56 10.50
C VAL A 4 13.37 16.61 9.91
N MET A 5 13.73 15.37 9.63
CA MET A 5 12.80 14.35 9.10
C MET A 5 11.81 13.86 10.16
N GLN A 6 12.15 13.95 11.44
CA GLN A 6 11.35 13.45 12.57
C GLN A 6 10.07 14.26 12.84
N TYR A 7 9.92 15.45 12.24
CA TYR A 7 8.74 16.31 12.39
C TYR A 7 7.92 16.45 11.10
N MET A 8 8.27 15.68 10.05
CA MET A 8 7.53 15.74 8.80
C MET A 8 6.24 14.95 8.89
N LYS A 9 5.15 15.58 8.48
CA LYS A 9 3.81 14.99 8.47
C LYS A 9 3.52 14.34 7.13
N ILE A 10 3.11 13.09 7.17
CA ILE A 10 2.73 12.32 5.99
C ILE A 10 1.23 12.06 6.00
N MET A 11 0.58 12.34 4.89
CA MET A 11 -0.80 12.00 4.63
C MET A 11 -0.91 10.82 3.67
N PHE A 12 -1.88 9.94 3.90
CA PHE A 12 -2.22 8.86 2.99
C PHE A 12 -3.64 8.97 2.46
N ALA A 13 -3.79 9.01 1.14
CA ALA A 13 -5.05 8.77 0.46
C ALA A 13 -5.07 7.30 -0.03
N SER A 14 -5.83 6.43 0.65
CA SER A 14 -5.91 5.00 0.33
C SER A 14 -7.18 4.68 -0.42
N LEU A 15 -7.05 4.32 -1.70
CA LEU A 15 -8.14 4.04 -2.61
C LEU A 15 -8.24 2.55 -2.95
N GLY A 16 -9.44 2.11 -3.35
CA GLY A 16 -9.68 0.80 -3.92
C GLY A 16 -10.11 -0.25 -2.90
N CYS A 17 -9.38 -1.36 -2.81
CA CYS A 17 -9.81 -2.56 -2.10
C CYS A 17 -9.11 -2.76 -0.76
N ASP A 18 -9.60 -3.76 0.01
CA ASP A 18 -9.01 -4.22 1.27
C ASP A 18 -7.51 -4.58 1.18
N LYS A 19 -7.02 -5.05 0.02
CA LYS A 19 -5.58 -5.28 -0.19
C LYS A 19 -4.77 -3.99 -0.21
N ASN A 20 -5.27 -2.97 -0.90
CA ASN A 20 -4.64 -1.65 -0.91
C ASN A 20 -4.62 -1.07 0.50
N LEU A 21 -5.70 -1.26 1.26
CA LEU A 21 -5.76 -0.82 2.66
C LEU A 21 -4.67 -1.49 3.50
N VAL A 22 -4.51 -2.82 3.41
CA VAL A 22 -3.43 -3.53 4.12
C VAL A 22 -2.04 -3.07 3.67
N ASP A 23 -1.85 -2.77 2.37
CA ASP A 23 -0.60 -2.22 1.87
C ASP A 23 -0.33 -0.83 2.48
N THR A 24 -1.36 0.04 2.57
CA THR A 24 -1.26 1.34 3.26
C THR A 24 -0.92 1.18 4.74
N GLU A 25 -1.60 0.28 5.46
CA GLU A 25 -1.34 0.02 6.88
C GLU A 25 0.08 -0.50 7.15
N ASN A 26 0.64 -1.30 6.23
CA ASN A 26 2.04 -1.70 6.28
C ASN A 26 2.99 -0.52 6.05
N MET A 27 2.72 0.32 5.04
CA MET A 27 3.53 1.54 4.78
C MET A 27 3.50 2.50 5.97
N LEU A 28 2.34 2.69 6.61
CA LEU A 28 2.22 3.46 7.84
C LEU A 28 3.08 2.87 8.96
N GLY A 29 3.08 1.55 9.13
CA GLY A 29 3.92 0.86 10.12
C GLY A 29 5.41 1.12 9.90
N ILE A 30 5.88 0.95 8.67
CA ILE A 30 7.28 1.18 8.27
C ILE A 30 7.71 2.64 8.54
N LEU A 31 6.86 3.60 8.16
CA LEU A 31 7.16 5.02 8.34
C LEU A 31 7.12 5.43 9.82
N ASN A 32 6.19 4.88 10.60
CA ASN A 32 6.13 5.10 12.04
C ASN A 32 7.39 4.59 12.76
N ASP A 33 7.90 3.43 12.35
CA ASP A 33 9.16 2.88 12.89
C ASP A 33 10.38 3.78 12.58
N LYS A 34 10.30 4.55 11.50
CA LYS A 34 11.29 5.58 11.14
C LYS A 34 11.07 6.94 11.81
N GLY A 35 10.01 7.09 12.61
CA GLY A 35 9.70 8.30 13.37
C GLY A 35 8.97 9.39 12.60
N PHE A 36 8.35 9.08 11.46
CA PHE A 36 7.49 10.03 10.75
C PHE A 36 6.16 10.22 11.49
N GLU A 37 5.63 11.44 11.44
CA GLU A 37 4.29 11.77 11.94
C GLU A 37 3.24 11.64 10.83
N PHE A 38 1.97 11.45 11.21
CA PHE A 38 0.85 11.35 10.28
C PHE A 38 -0.18 12.44 10.50
N THR A 39 -0.85 12.85 9.45
CA THR A 39 -1.95 13.80 9.48
C THR A 39 -3.08 13.35 8.57
N ASP A 40 -4.30 13.73 8.90
CA ASP A 40 -5.48 13.62 8.05
C ASP A 40 -5.83 14.95 7.37
N ASP A 41 -5.07 16.02 7.67
CA ASP A 41 -5.21 17.35 7.08
C ASP A 41 -4.20 17.50 5.92
N GLU A 42 -4.71 17.49 4.71
CA GLU A 42 -3.94 17.61 3.47
C GLU A 42 -3.16 18.95 3.37
N THR A 43 -3.68 20.00 4.03
CA THR A 43 -3.03 21.32 4.03
C THR A 43 -1.82 21.41 4.95
N GLN A 44 -1.63 20.42 5.83
CA GLN A 44 -0.50 20.31 6.76
C GLN A 44 0.50 19.21 6.39
N ALA A 45 0.23 18.47 5.32
CA ALA A 45 1.05 17.35 4.92
C ALA A 45 2.32 17.82 4.19
N ASP A 46 3.50 17.45 4.71
CA ASP A 46 4.76 17.63 4.01
C ASP A 46 4.94 16.65 2.85
N VAL A 47 4.40 15.44 3.00
CA VAL A 47 4.41 14.39 1.98
C VAL A 47 3.00 13.80 1.85
N ILE A 48 2.52 13.69 0.63
CA ILE A 48 1.24 13.02 0.34
C ILE A 48 1.51 11.73 -0.43
N VAL A 49 0.95 10.62 0.06
CA VAL A 49 1.04 9.31 -0.58
C VAL A 49 -0.35 8.87 -1.03
N VAL A 50 -0.54 8.71 -2.34
CA VAL A 50 -1.80 8.22 -2.93
C VAL A 50 -1.65 6.75 -3.31
N ASN A 51 -2.32 5.86 -2.56
CA ASN A 51 -2.38 4.43 -2.90
C ASN A 51 -3.58 4.17 -3.82
N THR A 52 -3.30 3.83 -5.06
CA THR A 52 -4.22 3.90 -6.20
C THR A 52 -4.79 2.55 -6.62
N CYS A 53 -5.95 2.57 -7.25
CA CYS A 53 -6.62 1.43 -7.83
C CYS A 53 -6.79 1.60 -9.36
N CYS A 54 -6.80 0.49 -10.11
CA CYS A 54 -7.13 0.50 -11.54
C CYS A 54 -7.92 -0.74 -11.97
N PHE A 55 -8.68 -1.35 -11.03
CA PHE A 55 -9.39 -2.60 -11.28
C PHE A 55 -10.57 -2.42 -12.23
N ILE A 56 -11.35 -1.36 -12.05
CA ILE A 56 -12.46 -0.96 -12.93
C ILE A 56 -12.25 0.48 -13.39
N GLY A 57 -13.01 0.89 -14.43
CA GLY A 57 -12.91 2.22 -15.01
C GLY A 57 -13.12 3.35 -13.98
N ASP A 58 -14.14 3.22 -13.15
CA ASP A 58 -14.49 4.22 -12.13
C ASP A 58 -13.38 4.35 -11.07
N ALA A 59 -12.83 3.23 -10.58
CA ALA A 59 -11.72 3.26 -9.63
C ALA A 59 -10.42 3.84 -10.22
N LYS A 60 -10.20 3.66 -11.53
CA LYS A 60 -9.10 4.31 -12.24
C LYS A 60 -9.32 5.82 -12.31
N GLN A 61 -10.54 6.26 -12.65
CA GLN A 61 -10.88 7.69 -12.73
C GLN A 61 -10.80 8.36 -11.36
N GLU A 62 -11.32 7.71 -10.30
CA GLU A 62 -11.17 8.16 -8.92
C GLU A 62 -9.70 8.36 -8.56
N SER A 63 -8.85 7.37 -8.85
CA SER A 63 -7.42 7.45 -8.57
C SER A 63 -6.75 8.62 -9.30
N ILE A 64 -7.07 8.86 -10.56
CA ILE A 64 -6.53 10.00 -11.33
C ILE A 64 -7.00 11.31 -10.73
N ASN A 65 -8.29 11.45 -10.44
CA ASN A 65 -8.86 12.66 -9.85
C ASN A 65 -8.20 12.97 -8.50
N THR A 66 -8.03 11.97 -7.64
CA THR A 66 -7.36 12.15 -6.34
C THR A 66 -5.89 12.57 -6.51
N ILE A 67 -5.15 11.99 -7.47
CA ILE A 67 -3.78 12.43 -7.75
C ILE A 67 -3.75 13.91 -8.15
N LEU A 68 -4.65 14.33 -9.05
CA LEU A 68 -4.74 15.71 -9.51
C LEU A 68 -5.15 16.69 -8.39
N GLU A 69 -6.07 16.28 -7.51
CA GLU A 69 -6.47 17.04 -6.33
C GLU A 69 -5.29 17.22 -5.37
N MET A 70 -4.60 16.14 -5.04
CA MET A 70 -3.43 16.19 -4.16
C MET A 70 -2.25 16.96 -4.77
N ALA A 71 -2.12 16.96 -6.10
CA ALA A 71 -1.10 17.74 -6.79
C ALA A 71 -1.26 19.26 -6.57
N GLN A 72 -2.49 19.76 -6.38
CA GLN A 72 -2.75 21.18 -6.11
C GLN A 72 -2.09 21.64 -4.80
N HIS A 73 -1.98 20.76 -3.80
CA HIS A 73 -1.35 21.09 -2.53
C HIS A 73 0.17 21.33 -2.62
N LYS A 74 0.81 20.99 -3.74
CA LYS A 74 2.21 21.37 -4.00
C LYS A 74 2.35 22.83 -4.38
N GLU A 75 1.33 23.43 -4.97
CA GLU A 75 1.34 24.86 -5.36
C GLU A 75 0.86 25.77 -4.22
N ASP A 76 -0.18 25.36 -3.49
CA ASP A 76 -0.91 26.19 -2.55
C ASP A 76 -0.57 25.92 -1.07
N ALA A 77 0.14 24.83 -0.74
CA ALA A 77 0.36 24.38 0.63
C ALA A 77 1.81 23.99 0.94
N VAL A 78 1.99 23.29 2.06
CA VAL A 78 3.29 22.87 2.59
C VAL A 78 3.84 21.62 1.89
N CYS A 79 3.04 20.95 1.05
CA CYS A 79 3.38 19.68 0.43
C CYS A 79 4.67 19.76 -0.40
N LYS A 80 5.69 19.02 0.01
CA LYS A 80 7.02 18.96 -0.61
C LYS A 80 7.13 17.82 -1.61
N ALA A 81 6.35 16.75 -1.42
CA ALA A 81 6.42 15.56 -2.24
C ALA A 81 5.06 14.86 -2.40
N LEU A 82 4.72 14.53 -3.63
CA LEU A 82 3.58 13.70 -4.00
C LEU A 82 4.08 12.34 -4.50
N ILE A 83 3.70 11.28 -3.81
CA ILE A 83 4.11 9.89 -4.11
C ILE A 83 2.88 9.10 -4.54
N VAL A 84 2.95 8.41 -5.65
CA VAL A 84 1.85 7.56 -6.14
C VAL A 84 2.25 6.09 -6.06
N THR A 85 1.41 5.27 -5.44
CA THR A 85 1.62 3.84 -5.27
C THR A 85 0.39 3.03 -5.69
N GLY A 86 0.49 1.70 -5.64
CA GLY A 86 -0.62 0.80 -5.90
C GLY A 86 -0.77 0.36 -7.35
N CYS A 87 -1.99 -0.11 -7.69
CA CYS A 87 -2.23 -0.78 -8.97
C CYS A 87 -2.12 0.15 -10.19
N LEU A 88 -2.55 1.40 -10.06
CA LEU A 88 -2.45 2.38 -11.13
C LEU A 88 -0.98 2.74 -11.39
N ALA A 89 -0.23 3.03 -10.33
CA ALA A 89 1.21 3.29 -10.40
C ALA A 89 1.97 2.14 -11.05
N HIS A 90 1.66 0.90 -10.67
CA HIS A 90 2.32 -0.29 -11.25
C HIS A 90 2.08 -0.42 -12.75
N ARG A 91 0.89 -0.07 -13.22
CA ARG A 91 0.48 -0.28 -14.61
C ARG A 91 0.76 0.89 -15.54
N TYR A 92 0.56 2.11 -15.06
CA TYR A 92 0.51 3.32 -15.89
C TYR A 92 1.56 4.37 -15.50
N LYS A 93 2.67 3.94 -14.87
CA LYS A 93 3.74 4.83 -14.41
C LYS A 93 4.20 5.79 -15.51
N ASP A 94 4.50 5.26 -16.68
CA ASP A 94 5.10 6.04 -17.77
C ASP A 94 4.13 7.07 -18.38
N GLU A 95 2.83 6.74 -18.36
CA GLU A 95 1.77 7.66 -18.75
C GLU A 95 1.58 8.76 -17.70
N ILE A 96 1.54 8.39 -16.42
CA ILE A 96 1.34 9.37 -15.34
C ILE A 96 2.52 10.33 -15.25
N ILE A 97 3.76 9.87 -15.41
CA ILE A 97 4.96 10.73 -15.43
C ILE A 97 4.85 11.81 -16.51
N LYS A 98 4.23 11.51 -17.66
CA LYS A 98 4.10 12.46 -18.77
C LYS A 98 2.96 13.44 -18.57
N GLU A 99 1.84 12.98 -18.01
CA GLU A 99 0.60 13.73 -17.91
C GLU A 99 0.47 14.51 -16.60
N ILE A 100 1.14 14.05 -15.53
CA ILE A 100 1.08 14.65 -14.18
C ILE A 100 2.52 14.79 -13.65
N PRO A 101 3.27 15.79 -14.12
CA PRO A 101 4.66 15.99 -13.74
C PRO A 101 4.86 16.38 -12.26
N GLU A 102 3.80 16.74 -11.55
CA GLU A 102 3.79 17.05 -10.13
C GLU A 102 4.09 15.84 -9.24
N VAL A 103 3.94 14.62 -9.76
CA VAL A 103 4.25 13.39 -9.03
C VAL A 103 5.76 13.18 -8.97
N ASP A 104 6.32 13.16 -7.76
CA ASP A 104 7.76 13.09 -7.53
C ASP A 104 8.29 11.65 -7.54
N ALA A 105 7.47 10.67 -7.13
CA ALA A 105 7.90 9.27 -7.10
C ALA A 105 6.74 8.27 -7.27
N PHE A 106 7.13 7.06 -7.72
CA PHE A 106 6.20 5.94 -7.92
C PHE A 106 6.69 4.68 -7.20
N LEU A 107 5.74 3.98 -6.53
CA LEU A 107 5.94 2.63 -6.01
C LEU A 107 4.96 1.65 -6.67
N GLY A 108 5.47 0.50 -7.11
CA GLY A 108 4.63 -0.61 -7.56
C GLY A 108 3.91 -1.32 -6.39
N THR A 109 2.91 -2.12 -6.74
CA THR A 109 2.10 -2.91 -5.79
C THR A 109 2.92 -3.86 -4.91
N THR A 110 4.10 -4.27 -5.37
CA THR A 110 5.01 -5.18 -4.68
C THR A 110 6.23 -4.48 -4.08
N SER A 111 6.26 -3.14 -4.11
CA SER A 111 7.41 -2.33 -3.67
C SER A 111 7.09 -1.48 -2.43
N TYR A 112 5.91 -1.62 -1.83
CA TYR A 112 5.45 -0.78 -0.72
C TYR A 112 6.34 -0.89 0.53
N ASP A 113 7.09 -1.97 0.70
CA ASP A 113 8.09 -2.14 1.75
C ASP A 113 9.27 -1.18 1.63
N LYS A 114 9.45 -0.53 0.47
CA LYS A 114 10.51 0.47 0.22
C LYS A 114 10.03 1.92 0.43
N ILE A 115 8.84 2.11 1.00
CA ILE A 115 8.23 3.45 1.15
C ILE A 115 9.14 4.43 1.89
N ALA A 116 9.83 3.99 2.95
CA ALA A 116 10.72 4.85 3.73
C ALA A 116 11.94 5.34 2.91
N GLU A 117 12.50 4.48 2.06
CA GLU A 117 13.58 4.84 1.15
C GLU A 117 13.12 5.88 0.12
N VAL A 118 11.91 5.68 -0.43
CA VAL A 118 11.32 6.59 -1.42
C VAL A 118 11.04 7.95 -0.80
N VAL A 119 10.38 8.00 0.36
CA VAL A 119 10.11 9.26 1.08
C VAL A 119 11.41 10.01 1.36
N THR A 120 12.42 9.32 1.89
CA THR A 120 13.73 9.94 2.19
C THR A 120 14.37 10.50 0.92
N SER A 121 14.40 9.73 -0.16
CA SER A 121 15.02 10.13 -1.42
C SER A 121 14.36 11.36 -2.05
N VAL A 122 13.03 11.39 -2.04
CA VAL A 122 12.27 12.53 -2.61
C VAL A 122 12.48 13.79 -1.77
N LEU A 123 12.51 13.68 -0.45
CA LEU A 123 12.80 14.80 0.45
C LEU A 123 14.23 15.34 0.29
N GLU A 124 15.17 14.52 -0.19
CA GLU A 124 16.52 14.93 -0.58
C GLU A 124 16.58 15.52 -2.01
N GLY A 125 15.46 15.68 -2.68
CA GLY A 125 15.36 16.20 -4.06
C GLY A 125 15.82 15.20 -5.13
N LYS A 126 15.87 13.91 -4.80
CA LYS A 126 16.21 12.82 -5.72
C LYS A 126 14.94 12.08 -6.12
N GLY A 127 14.58 12.08 -7.40
CA GLY A 127 13.49 11.24 -7.89
C GLY A 127 13.82 9.75 -7.67
N PHE A 128 12.86 8.99 -7.14
CA PHE A 128 13.08 7.57 -6.87
C PHE A 128 11.84 6.74 -7.23
N ASN A 129 11.89 6.08 -8.38
CA ASN A 129 10.80 5.25 -8.88
C ASN A 129 11.14 3.78 -8.69
N VAL A 130 10.33 3.06 -7.89
CA VAL A 130 10.51 1.63 -7.63
C VAL A 130 9.26 0.86 -8.04
N VAL A 131 9.34 0.17 -9.15
CA VAL A 131 8.30 -0.77 -9.61
C VAL A 131 8.97 -2.13 -9.82
N ASP A 132 8.96 -2.94 -8.78
CA ASP A 132 9.51 -4.30 -8.81
C ASP A 132 8.62 -5.24 -9.65
N ASP A 133 9.12 -6.45 -9.93
CA ASP A 133 8.33 -7.51 -10.57
C ASP A 133 7.04 -7.76 -9.78
N ALA A 134 5.91 -7.81 -10.50
CA ALA A 134 4.60 -8.08 -9.92
C ALA A 134 4.54 -9.42 -9.15
N ASN A 135 5.47 -10.34 -9.40
CA ASN A 135 5.58 -11.62 -8.70
C ASN A 135 6.42 -11.56 -7.41
N ARG A 136 7.03 -10.43 -7.09
CA ARG A 136 7.69 -10.25 -5.80
C ARG A 136 6.66 -10.33 -4.66
N LEU A 137 7.02 -10.96 -3.55
CA LEU A 137 6.20 -11.00 -2.33
C LEU A 137 6.90 -10.20 -1.24
N PRO A 138 6.47 -8.97 -0.96
CA PRO A 138 7.07 -8.15 0.11
C PRO A 138 6.74 -8.74 1.48
N ILE A 139 7.75 -8.83 2.35
CA ILE A 139 7.63 -9.26 3.74
C ILE A 139 7.97 -8.07 4.63
N VAL A 140 6.98 -7.56 5.34
CA VAL A 140 7.11 -6.43 6.26
C VAL A 140 7.20 -6.96 7.68
N LYS A 141 8.26 -6.58 8.41
CA LYS A 141 8.50 -7.01 9.80
C LYS A 141 7.97 -6.00 10.82
N GLU A 142 7.82 -4.77 10.41
CA GLU A 142 7.30 -3.69 11.21
C GLU A 142 5.81 -3.94 11.51
N LYS A 143 5.40 -3.62 12.72
CA LYS A 143 3.99 -3.74 13.11
C LYS A 143 3.17 -2.72 12.33
N ARG A 144 2.23 -3.20 11.51
CA ARG A 144 1.34 -2.31 10.73
C ARG A 144 0.44 -1.48 11.65
N ILE A 145 0.12 -0.29 11.21
CA ILE A 145 -0.86 0.59 11.87
C ILE A 145 -2.24 0.30 11.29
N ILE A 146 -3.13 -0.22 12.13
CA ILE A 146 -4.50 -0.55 11.74
C ILE A 146 -5.33 0.72 11.66
N THR A 147 -5.98 0.94 10.52
CA THR A 147 -6.83 2.11 10.24
C THR A 147 -8.32 1.78 10.22
N THR A 148 -8.67 0.49 10.22
CA THR A 148 -10.07 0.07 10.34
C THR A 148 -10.61 0.30 11.76
N PRO A 149 -11.95 0.44 11.93
CA PRO A 149 -12.57 0.47 13.25
C PRO A 149 -12.18 -0.77 14.07
N GLY A 150 -11.91 -0.59 15.36
CA GLY A 150 -11.30 -1.58 16.27
C GLY A 150 -12.06 -2.91 16.46
N TYR A 151 -13.14 -3.15 15.72
CA TYR A 151 -13.91 -4.39 15.75
C TYR A 151 -13.61 -5.34 14.59
N PHE A 152 -12.83 -4.94 13.57
CA PHE A 152 -12.35 -5.82 12.52
C PHE A 152 -11.04 -5.32 11.89
N GLU A 153 -10.30 -6.22 11.28
CA GLU A 153 -9.07 -5.95 10.54
C GLU A 153 -8.99 -6.90 9.34
N TYR A 154 -8.23 -6.51 8.32
CA TYR A 154 -7.94 -7.42 7.19
C TYR A 154 -6.59 -8.09 7.36
N LEU A 155 -6.53 -9.41 7.17
CA LEU A 155 -5.31 -10.18 7.06
C LEU A 155 -5.09 -10.59 5.60
N LYS A 156 -4.07 -10.03 4.96
CA LYS A 156 -3.74 -10.34 3.57
C LYS A 156 -2.93 -11.64 3.52
N ILE A 157 -3.60 -12.73 3.10
CA ILE A 157 -3.04 -14.09 3.11
C ILE A 157 -2.33 -14.48 1.82
N ALA A 158 -2.59 -13.75 0.72
CA ALA A 158 -1.98 -14.02 -0.58
C ALA A 158 -2.01 -12.81 -1.50
N GLU A 159 -1.16 -12.82 -2.51
CA GLU A 159 -1.10 -11.87 -3.61
C GLU A 159 -1.33 -12.56 -4.95
N GLY A 160 -1.81 -11.77 -5.92
CA GLY A 160 -1.94 -12.20 -7.31
C GLY A 160 -3.07 -13.20 -7.57
N CYS A 161 -3.15 -13.69 -8.81
CA CYS A 161 -4.19 -14.64 -9.24
C CYS A 161 -3.75 -15.37 -10.51
N ASP A 162 -3.91 -16.73 -10.54
CA ASP A 162 -3.56 -17.59 -11.68
C ASP A 162 -4.76 -17.90 -12.59
N LYS A 163 -5.94 -17.34 -12.34
CA LYS A 163 -7.14 -17.68 -13.14
C LYS A 163 -7.14 -17.07 -14.54
N HIS A 164 -6.35 -16.03 -14.78
CA HIS A 164 -6.18 -15.37 -16.09
C HIS A 164 -7.49 -15.12 -16.85
N CYS A 165 -8.56 -14.73 -16.14
CA CYS A 165 -9.82 -14.36 -16.78
C CYS A 165 -9.59 -13.25 -17.81
N THR A 166 -10.22 -13.36 -18.99
CA THR A 166 -9.94 -12.49 -20.14
C THR A 166 -10.11 -10.99 -19.91
N TYR A 167 -11.00 -10.64 -18.98
CA TYR A 167 -11.31 -9.25 -18.59
C TYR A 167 -10.52 -8.75 -17.36
N CYS A 168 -9.78 -9.63 -16.67
CA CYS A 168 -9.22 -9.33 -15.37
C CYS A 168 -7.79 -8.80 -15.47
N ILE A 169 -7.56 -7.66 -14.79
CA ILE A 169 -6.24 -7.01 -14.77
C ILE A 169 -5.30 -7.55 -13.68
N ILE A 170 -5.83 -8.26 -12.67
CA ILE A 170 -5.08 -8.65 -11.46
C ILE A 170 -3.76 -9.36 -11.77
N PRO A 171 -3.67 -10.36 -12.67
CA PRO A 171 -2.40 -11.00 -12.98
C PRO A 171 -1.33 -10.05 -13.50
N LYS A 172 -1.73 -8.94 -14.16
CA LYS A 172 -0.80 -7.94 -14.70
C LYS A 172 -0.30 -6.95 -13.65
N VAL A 173 -1.12 -6.62 -12.64
CA VAL A 173 -0.78 -5.59 -11.65
C VAL A 173 -0.36 -6.15 -10.30
N ARG A 174 -0.73 -7.40 -9.98
CA ARG A 174 -0.39 -8.10 -8.73
C ARG A 174 0.28 -9.45 -8.95
N GLY A 175 0.54 -9.83 -10.21
CA GLY A 175 1.24 -11.06 -10.60
C GLY A 175 0.44 -12.34 -10.39
N ASN A 176 1.15 -13.46 -10.45
CA ASN A 176 0.60 -14.79 -10.21
C ASN A 176 0.24 -15.01 -8.73
N PHE A 177 -0.59 -16.00 -8.45
CA PHE A 177 -0.99 -16.32 -7.08
C PHE A 177 0.21 -16.75 -6.21
N ARG A 178 0.40 -16.09 -5.08
CA ARG A 178 1.45 -16.38 -4.09
C ARG A 178 0.88 -16.25 -2.69
N SER A 179 0.97 -17.30 -1.89
CA SER A 179 0.61 -17.27 -0.46
C SER A 179 1.75 -16.70 0.38
N TYR A 180 1.42 -15.92 1.39
CA TYR A 180 2.38 -15.58 2.43
C TYR A 180 2.77 -16.82 3.25
N PRO A 181 3.99 -16.89 3.81
CA PRO A 181 4.39 -17.93 4.75
C PRO A 181 3.45 -17.99 5.95
N VAL A 182 3.20 -19.18 6.46
CA VAL A 182 2.28 -19.41 7.60
C VAL A 182 2.76 -18.67 8.84
N GLU A 183 4.04 -18.74 9.11
CA GLU A 183 4.69 -18.11 10.26
C GLU A 183 4.48 -16.60 10.25
N TYR A 184 4.61 -15.96 9.06
CA TYR A 184 4.33 -14.55 8.86
C TYR A 184 2.85 -14.22 9.13
N LEU A 185 1.92 -15.05 8.63
CA LEU A 185 0.49 -14.84 8.84
C LEU A 185 0.09 -14.99 10.31
N VAL A 186 0.68 -15.94 11.02
CA VAL A 186 0.45 -16.12 12.46
C VAL A 186 0.98 -14.93 13.25
N GLU A 187 2.15 -14.40 12.92
CA GLU A 187 2.71 -13.21 13.54
C GLU A 187 1.79 -11.99 13.32
N GLN A 188 1.36 -11.77 12.07
CA GLN A 188 0.43 -10.69 11.75
C GLN A 188 -0.92 -10.84 12.50
N ALA A 189 -1.44 -12.05 12.61
CA ALA A 189 -2.69 -12.33 13.29
C ALA A 189 -2.60 -12.14 14.81
N GLN A 190 -1.43 -12.32 15.43
CA GLN A 190 -1.23 -12.06 16.87
C GLN A 190 -1.39 -10.58 17.25
N TRP A 191 -1.19 -9.68 16.30
CA TRP A 191 -1.40 -8.24 16.52
C TRP A 191 -2.87 -7.84 16.37
N SER A 192 -3.71 -8.74 15.85
CA SER A 192 -5.11 -8.50 15.54
C SER A 192 -6.03 -9.04 16.61
N LYS A 193 -7.09 -8.29 16.94
CA LYS A 193 -8.17 -8.77 17.81
C LYS A 193 -9.24 -9.54 17.04
N ARG A 194 -9.49 -9.19 15.76
CA ARG A 194 -10.44 -9.84 14.85
C ARG A 194 -10.01 -9.61 13.40
N ALA A 195 -9.48 -10.63 12.76
CA ALA A 195 -9.01 -10.53 11.38
C ALA A 195 -9.96 -11.19 10.38
N TYR A 196 -10.25 -10.50 9.28
CA TYR A 196 -10.86 -11.06 8.08
C TYR A 196 -9.78 -11.33 7.03
N THR A 197 -9.78 -12.53 6.46
CA THR A 197 -8.80 -12.88 5.43
C THR A 197 -9.17 -12.27 4.10
N CYS A 198 -8.20 -11.65 3.41
CA CYS A 198 -8.35 -11.15 2.06
C CYS A 198 -7.32 -11.77 1.10
N SER A 199 -7.81 -12.26 -0.02
CA SER A 199 -6.99 -12.72 -1.14
C SER A 199 -7.75 -12.55 -2.46
N THR A 200 -7.03 -12.41 -3.58
CA THR A 200 -7.64 -12.26 -4.91
C THR A 200 -7.86 -13.57 -5.64
N GLY A 201 -7.34 -14.64 -5.12
CA GLY A 201 -7.33 -15.90 -5.85
C GLY A 201 -8.25 -16.94 -5.27
N ASP A 202 -7.80 -18.14 -5.36
CA ASP A 202 -8.50 -19.35 -4.99
C ASP A 202 -8.72 -19.45 -3.47
N ASN A 203 -9.87 -20.00 -3.08
CA ASN A 203 -10.16 -20.45 -1.71
C ASN A 203 -9.33 -21.69 -1.29
N SER A 204 -8.28 -22.05 -2.04
CA SER A 204 -7.44 -23.23 -1.78
C SER A 204 -6.75 -23.20 -0.40
N LEU A 205 -6.54 -22.01 0.19
CA LEU A 205 -6.07 -21.89 1.57
C LEU A 205 -7.06 -22.43 2.61
N TRP A 206 -8.36 -22.45 2.31
CA TRP A 206 -9.38 -23.03 3.19
C TRP A 206 -9.25 -24.57 3.32
N ASN A 207 -8.57 -25.22 2.38
CA ASN A 207 -8.32 -26.65 2.38
C ASN A 207 -6.98 -27.03 3.02
N ARG A 208 -6.16 -26.09 3.52
CA ARG A 208 -4.91 -26.36 4.22
C ARG A 208 -5.12 -26.32 5.75
N PRO A 209 -4.27 -27.02 6.52
CA PRO A 209 -4.41 -27.14 8.00
C PRO A 209 -4.34 -25.82 8.78
N LEU A 210 -4.02 -24.70 8.13
CA LEU A 210 -4.02 -23.33 8.66
C LEU A 210 -5.29 -22.92 9.40
N ARG A 211 -6.44 -23.45 9.00
CA ARG A 211 -7.73 -23.13 9.64
C ARG A 211 -7.77 -23.53 11.13
N LYS A 212 -7.00 -24.55 11.53
CA LYS A 212 -6.97 -25.00 12.94
C LYS A 212 -6.02 -24.17 13.79
N GLU A 213 -4.91 -23.68 13.23
CA GLU A 213 -3.90 -22.95 14.01
C GLU A 213 -4.28 -21.49 14.23
N ILE A 214 -4.78 -20.82 13.19
CA ILE A 214 -5.21 -19.41 13.32
C ILE A 214 -6.42 -19.27 14.24
N THR A 215 -7.40 -20.20 14.14
CA THR A 215 -8.59 -20.13 15.01
C THR A 215 -8.34 -20.61 16.44
N SER A 216 -7.38 -21.51 16.70
CA SER A 216 -7.08 -21.98 18.05
C SER A 216 -6.30 -20.96 18.88
N ASN A 217 -5.47 -20.12 18.27
CA ASN A 217 -4.68 -19.10 18.97
C ASN A 217 -5.43 -17.75 19.12
N ALA A 218 -6.54 -17.54 18.39
CA ALA A 218 -7.32 -16.32 18.51
C ALA A 218 -8.36 -16.36 19.64
N TYR A 219 -8.53 -17.49 20.35
CA TYR A 219 -9.53 -17.68 21.40
C TYR A 219 -8.94 -18.09 22.76
N THR A 220 -7.62 -17.99 22.94
CA THR A 220 -6.97 -18.04 24.26
C THR A 220 -6.34 -16.68 24.58
#